data_18eb4757fd19c64cc9cd4579b80d3a20
#
_entry.id   18eb4757fd19c64cc9cd4579b80d3a20
#
_cell.length_a   1.000
_cell.length_b   1.000
_cell.length_c   1.000
_cell.angle_alpha   90.00
_cell.angle_beta   90.00
_cell.angle_gamma   90.00
#
_symmetry.space_group_name_H-M   'P 1'
#
loop_
_entity.id
_entity.type
_entity.pdbx_description
1 polymer ?
#
loop_
_entity_poly.entity_id
_entity_poly.type
_entity_poly.pdbx_seq_one_letter_code
_entity_poly.pdbx_strand_id
1 'polypeptide(L)'
;VRLDPWLYRATGGRLTTSMGIVINAPLVTHGAKSGQPREVQLTYFHDGPDPILIASNFGGEKHPAWYYNLKANPECRFGGQDFRASEVTDSAEHARLYALAKQVYAGYGDYLVKTASYGRRIPLFRLRAAP
;
A
#
# COMPACT_ATOMS: atom_id res chain seq x y z
N VAL A 1 -18.67 -13.73 1.88
CA VAL A 1 -18.41 -14.92 1.08
C VAL A 1 -16.95 -15.10 0.82
N ARG A 2 -16.47 -16.25 1.14
CA ARG A 2 -15.09 -16.59 0.88
C ARG A 2 -15.00 -17.24 -0.49
N LEU A 3 -14.39 -16.56 -1.46
CA LEU A 3 -14.25 -17.08 -2.81
C LEU A 3 -12.91 -17.79 -2.98
N ASP A 4 -11.82 -17.12 -2.66
CA ASP A 4 -10.50 -17.71 -2.56
C ASP A 4 -9.70 -16.94 -1.51
N PRO A 5 -8.57 -17.47 -1.05
CA PRO A 5 -7.84 -16.81 0.04
C PRO A 5 -7.43 -15.38 -0.27
N TRP A 6 -7.01 -15.12 -1.52
CA TRP A 6 -6.61 -13.79 -1.91
C TRP A 6 -7.81 -12.83 -1.88
N LEU A 7 -8.90 -13.21 -2.54
CA LEU A 7 -10.05 -12.35 -2.64
C LEU A 7 -10.67 -12.12 -1.27
N TYR A 8 -10.75 -13.14 -0.45
CA TYR A 8 -11.27 -13.00 0.89
C TYR A 8 -10.44 -12.03 1.71
N ARG A 9 -9.12 -12.18 1.69
CA ARG A 9 -8.23 -11.31 2.44
C ARG A 9 -8.31 -9.87 1.96
N ALA A 10 -8.46 -9.69 0.65
CA ALA A 10 -8.62 -8.36 0.08
C ALA A 10 -9.95 -7.72 0.49
N THR A 11 -11.01 -8.52 0.63
CA THR A 11 -12.36 -7.99 0.90
C THR A 11 -12.87 -8.32 2.29
N GLY A 12 -12.27 -9.27 2.99
CA GLY A 12 -12.70 -9.65 4.34
C GLY A 12 -12.54 -8.53 5.34
N GLY A 13 -11.55 -7.69 5.12
CA GLY A 13 -11.35 -6.49 5.90
C GLY A 13 -12.02 -5.27 5.31
N ARG A 14 -12.95 -5.49 4.38
CA ARG A 14 -13.56 -4.37 3.66
C ARG A 14 -14.40 -3.51 4.59
N LEU A 15 -14.27 -2.21 4.37
CA LEU A 15 -15.01 -1.19 5.10
C LEU A 15 -15.81 -0.39 4.11
N THR A 16 -17.01 0.01 4.51
CA THR A 16 -17.84 0.86 3.68
C THR A 16 -17.48 2.30 3.94
N THR A 17 -17.27 3.05 2.87
CA THR A 17 -17.04 4.49 2.93
C THR A 17 -18.17 5.18 2.20
N SER A 18 -18.16 6.51 2.19
CA SER A 18 -19.09 7.28 1.39
C SER A 18 -18.91 7.02 -0.11
N MET A 19 -17.76 6.53 -0.51
CA MET A 19 -17.43 6.23 -1.90
C MET A 19 -17.61 4.76 -2.25
N GLY A 20 -17.98 3.91 -1.27
CA GLY A 20 -18.15 2.50 -1.47
C GLY A 20 -17.26 1.68 -0.54
N ILE A 21 -16.48 0.76 -1.09
CA ILE A 21 -15.77 -0.24 -0.31
C ILE A 21 -14.28 0.09 -0.26
N VAL A 22 -13.74 0.14 0.96
CA VAL A 22 -12.30 0.21 1.19
C VAL A 22 -11.80 -1.22 1.37
N ILE A 23 -10.79 -1.61 0.60
CA ILE A 23 -10.29 -2.98 0.56
C ILE A 23 -8.95 -3.03 1.30
N ASN A 24 -8.83 -4.01 2.20
CA ASN A 24 -7.59 -4.29 2.93
C ASN A 24 -7.06 -5.65 2.55
N ALA A 25 -5.73 -5.79 2.67
CA ALA A 25 -5.09 -7.09 2.52
C ALA A 25 -3.83 -7.14 3.39
N PRO A 26 -3.41 -8.35 3.80
CA PRO A 26 -2.18 -8.48 4.57
C PRO A 26 -0.96 -8.38 3.67
N LEU A 27 -0.01 -7.56 4.08
CA LEU A 27 1.30 -7.46 3.46
C LEU A 27 2.31 -8.14 4.37
N VAL A 28 3.06 -9.10 3.84
CA VAL A 28 4.17 -9.73 4.54
C VAL A 28 5.46 -9.29 3.88
N THR A 29 6.31 -8.62 4.66
CA THR A 29 7.64 -8.20 4.21
C THR A 29 8.69 -8.89 5.07
N HIS A 30 9.95 -8.80 4.63
CA HIS A 30 11.08 -9.25 5.43
C HIS A 30 11.71 -8.05 6.11
N GLY A 31 11.92 -8.12 7.42
CA GLY A 31 12.50 -7.03 8.18
C GLY A 31 13.82 -6.58 7.58
N ALA A 32 14.00 -5.25 7.46
CA ALA A 32 15.19 -4.69 6.82
C ALA A 32 16.47 -5.07 7.54
N LYS A 33 16.40 -5.25 8.86
CA LYS A 33 17.58 -5.60 9.67
C LYS A 33 17.61 -7.08 10.02
N SER A 34 16.47 -7.65 10.41
CA SER A 34 16.43 -9.02 10.94
C SER A 34 16.18 -10.08 9.87
N GLY A 35 15.60 -9.70 8.71
CA GLY A 35 15.15 -10.66 7.70
C GLY A 35 13.91 -11.44 8.11
N GLN A 36 13.39 -11.21 9.30
CA GLN A 36 12.23 -11.95 9.80
C GLN A 36 10.94 -11.46 9.13
N PRO A 37 9.96 -12.35 8.92
CA PRO A 37 8.68 -11.94 8.34
C PRO A 37 7.95 -10.94 9.25
N ARG A 38 7.34 -9.94 8.62
CA ARG A 38 6.53 -8.94 9.32
C ARG A 38 5.23 -8.77 8.54
N GLU A 39 4.11 -8.89 9.23
CA GLU A 39 2.80 -8.76 8.59
C GLU A 39 2.10 -7.50 9.07
N VAL A 40 1.42 -6.82 8.12
CA VAL A 40 0.60 -5.65 8.42
C VAL A 40 -0.59 -5.65 7.48
N GLN A 41 -1.74 -5.18 7.96
CA GLN A 41 -2.93 -4.99 7.14
C GLN A 41 -2.87 -3.60 6.49
N LEU A 42 -3.07 -3.55 5.19
CA LEU A 42 -3.01 -2.29 4.44
C LEU A 42 -4.26 -2.11 3.59
N THR A 43 -4.70 -0.86 3.53
CA THR A 43 -5.64 -0.42 2.51
C THR A 43 -4.85 -0.18 1.22
N TYR A 44 -5.42 -0.57 0.09
CA TYR A 44 -4.75 -0.45 -1.20
C TYR A 44 -5.76 -0.25 -2.31
N PHE A 45 -5.25 -0.02 -3.52
CA PHE A 45 -6.08 0.03 -4.72
C PHE A 45 -5.31 -0.60 -5.87
N HIS A 46 -5.99 -0.81 -6.99
CA HIS A 46 -5.38 -1.39 -8.18
C HIS A 46 -5.20 -0.34 -9.26
N ASP A 47 -4.07 -0.44 -9.97
CA ASP A 47 -3.86 0.25 -11.24
C ASP A 47 -3.70 -0.85 -12.28
N GLY A 48 -4.77 -1.15 -13.03
CA GLY A 48 -4.80 -2.31 -13.88
C GLY A 48 -4.65 -3.58 -13.04
N PRO A 49 -3.73 -4.48 -13.40
CA PRO A 49 -3.51 -5.72 -12.64
C PRO A 49 -2.65 -5.52 -11.40
N ASP A 50 -2.05 -4.35 -11.22
CA ASP A 50 -1.06 -4.15 -10.18
C ASP A 50 -1.65 -3.52 -8.92
N PRO A 51 -1.51 -4.16 -7.75
CA PRO A 51 -1.84 -3.49 -6.50
C PRO A 51 -0.88 -2.32 -6.24
N ILE A 52 -1.43 -1.23 -5.71
CA ILE A 52 -0.65 -0.04 -5.34
C ILE A 52 -0.73 0.12 -3.83
N LEU A 53 0.40 0.19 -3.18
CA LEU A 53 0.52 0.41 -1.74
C LEU A 53 0.88 1.85 -1.47
N ILE A 54 0.31 2.41 -0.40
CA ILE A 54 0.47 3.80 -0.05
C ILE A 54 1.10 3.88 1.33
N ALA A 55 2.33 4.37 1.40
CA ALA A 55 3.08 4.45 2.66
C ALA A 55 2.74 5.74 3.41
N SER A 56 1.46 5.97 3.66
CA SER A 56 0.98 7.18 4.30
C SER A 56 1.30 7.26 5.79
N ASN A 57 1.28 6.10 6.48
CA ASN A 57 1.44 6.03 7.93
C ASN A 57 0.50 7.01 8.65
N PHE A 58 -0.76 7.07 8.19
CA PHE A 58 -1.80 7.97 8.73
C PHE A 58 -1.38 9.45 8.69
N GLY A 59 -0.57 9.84 7.72
CA GLY A 59 -0.06 11.21 7.60
C GLY A 59 0.99 11.55 8.65
N GLY A 60 1.61 10.55 9.26
CA GLY A 60 2.62 10.74 10.29
C GLY A 60 3.93 11.33 9.75
N GLU A 61 4.79 11.70 10.68
CA GLU A 61 6.07 12.32 10.37
C GLU A 61 7.05 11.36 9.72
N LYS A 62 6.95 10.07 10.07
CA LYS A 62 7.87 9.04 9.59
C LYS A 62 7.16 8.09 8.65
N HIS A 63 7.94 7.44 7.78
CA HIS A 63 7.43 6.37 6.95
C HIS A 63 7.13 5.15 7.82
N PRO A 64 6.18 4.29 7.41
CA PRO A 64 5.91 3.04 8.14
C PRO A 64 7.08 2.06 8.00
N ALA A 65 7.19 1.14 8.96
CA ALA A 65 8.29 0.17 8.96
C ALA A 65 8.35 -0.65 7.68
N TRP A 66 7.20 -1.02 7.12
CA TRP A 66 7.17 -1.85 5.91
C TRP A 66 7.76 -1.13 4.68
N TYR A 67 7.76 0.20 4.68
CA TYR A 67 8.43 0.97 3.64
C TYR A 67 9.92 0.62 3.58
N TYR A 68 10.58 0.66 4.72
CA TYR A 68 12.01 0.34 4.80
C TYR A 68 12.27 -1.12 4.50
N ASN A 69 11.36 -2.00 4.90
CA ASN A 69 11.48 -3.43 4.61
C ASN A 69 11.44 -3.68 3.11
N LEU A 70 10.51 -3.05 2.39
CA LEU A 70 10.42 -3.20 0.94
C LEU A 70 11.59 -2.56 0.21
N LYS A 71 12.14 -1.47 0.73
CA LYS A 71 13.33 -0.86 0.14
C LYS A 71 14.53 -1.80 0.25
N ALA A 72 14.66 -2.50 1.35
CA ALA A 72 15.76 -3.44 1.55
C ALA A 72 15.51 -4.77 0.84
N ASN A 73 14.27 -5.27 0.85
CA ASN A 73 13.88 -6.56 0.27
C ASN A 73 12.58 -6.39 -0.50
N PRO A 74 12.64 -6.19 -1.82
CA PRO A 74 11.43 -5.92 -2.60
C PRO A 74 10.51 -7.12 -2.79
N GLU A 75 10.97 -8.33 -2.52
CA GLU A 75 10.10 -9.49 -2.57
C GLU A 75 9.16 -9.47 -1.39
N CYS A 76 7.85 -9.67 -1.65
CA CYS A 76 6.85 -9.62 -0.60
C CYS A 76 5.69 -10.55 -0.94
N ARG A 77 4.82 -10.76 0.05
CA ARG A 77 3.58 -11.51 -0.15
C ARG A 77 2.43 -10.58 0.21
N PHE A 78 1.50 -10.42 -0.70
CA PHE A 78 0.37 -9.53 -0.48
C PHE A 78 -0.93 -10.25 -0.81
N GLY A 79 -1.82 -10.34 0.18
CA GLY A 79 -3.06 -11.08 0.02
C GLY A 79 -2.86 -12.57 -0.26
N GLY A 80 -1.73 -13.13 0.16
CA GLY A 80 -1.41 -14.54 -0.07
C GLY A 80 -0.76 -14.84 -1.39
N GLN A 81 -0.36 -13.82 -2.16
CA GLN A 81 0.28 -13.96 -3.46
C GLN A 81 1.65 -13.29 -3.44
N ASP A 82 2.61 -13.88 -4.16
CA ASP A 82 3.97 -13.35 -4.22
C ASP A 82 4.07 -12.24 -5.24
N PHE A 83 4.70 -11.14 -4.83
CA PHE A 83 4.92 -9.96 -5.66
C PHE A 83 6.33 -9.43 -5.48
N ARG A 84 6.73 -8.60 -6.44
CA ARG A 84 7.93 -7.78 -6.32
C ARG A 84 7.50 -6.32 -6.32
N ALA A 85 7.93 -5.58 -5.30
CA ALA A 85 7.58 -4.18 -5.13
C ALA A 85 8.60 -3.28 -5.80
N SER A 86 8.12 -2.20 -6.41
CA SER A 86 8.99 -1.13 -6.87
C SER A 86 8.39 0.21 -6.49
N GLU A 87 9.20 1.09 -5.98
CA GLU A 87 8.74 2.43 -5.61
C GLU A 87 8.47 3.26 -6.85
N VAL A 88 7.36 4.00 -6.84
CA VAL A 88 7.00 4.89 -7.93
C VAL A 88 7.80 6.19 -7.75
N THR A 89 8.84 6.37 -8.54
CA THR A 89 9.75 7.51 -8.41
C THR A 89 9.45 8.63 -9.40
N ASP A 90 8.76 8.34 -10.51
CA ASP A 90 8.37 9.36 -11.46
C ASP A 90 7.29 10.27 -10.88
N SER A 91 7.52 11.58 -10.91
CA SER A 91 6.61 12.55 -10.28
C SER A 91 5.24 12.57 -10.91
N ALA A 92 5.16 12.48 -12.24
CA ALA A 92 3.87 12.49 -12.94
C ALA A 92 3.07 11.24 -12.63
N GLU A 93 3.73 10.08 -12.61
CA GLU A 93 3.09 8.81 -12.28
C GLU A 93 2.64 8.80 -10.82
N HIS A 94 3.47 9.31 -9.92
CA HIS A 94 3.10 9.42 -8.51
C HIS A 94 1.84 10.28 -8.35
N ALA A 95 1.78 11.43 -9.03
CA ALA A 95 0.63 12.32 -8.94
C ALA A 95 -0.63 11.67 -9.49
N ARG A 96 -0.52 10.94 -10.60
CA ARG A 96 -1.65 10.23 -11.21
C ARG A 96 -2.19 9.18 -10.25
N LEU A 97 -1.32 8.37 -9.69
CA LEU A 97 -1.72 7.29 -8.76
C LEU A 97 -2.28 7.86 -7.46
N TYR A 98 -1.69 8.93 -6.95
CA TYR A 98 -2.20 9.53 -5.71
C TYR A 98 -3.58 10.15 -5.92
N ALA A 99 -3.86 10.69 -7.10
CA ALA A 99 -5.19 11.16 -7.44
C ALA A 99 -6.21 10.02 -7.43
N LEU A 100 -5.82 8.83 -7.93
CA LEU A 100 -6.68 7.64 -7.83
C LEU A 100 -6.89 7.22 -6.38
N ALA A 101 -5.84 7.28 -5.57
CA ALA A 101 -5.92 6.92 -4.15
C ALA A 101 -6.96 7.78 -3.42
N LYS A 102 -6.99 9.07 -3.71
CA LYS A 102 -7.95 9.98 -3.09
C LYS A 102 -9.39 9.67 -3.47
N GLN A 103 -9.60 9.08 -4.64
CA GLN A 103 -10.94 8.63 -5.05
C GLN A 103 -11.37 7.39 -4.27
N VAL A 104 -10.42 6.54 -3.90
CA VAL A 104 -10.71 5.33 -3.12
C VAL A 104 -10.96 5.69 -1.65
N TYR A 105 -10.16 6.60 -1.11
CA TYR A 105 -10.28 6.99 0.29
C TYR A 105 -9.88 8.45 0.45
N ALA A 106 -10.87 9.30 0.74
CA ALA A 106 -10.66 10.75 0.82
C ALA A 106 -9.63 11.15 1.89
N GLY A 107 -9.48 10.35 2.95
CA GLY A 107 -8.50 10.62 3.99
C GLY A 107 -7.06 10.71 3.50
N TYR A 108 -6.74 10.12 2.34
CA TYR A 108 -5.40 10.26 1.77
C TYR A 108 -5.08 11.70 1.40
N GLY A 109 -6.08 12.49 1.05
CA GLY A 109 -5.88 13.92 0.80
C GLY A 109 -5.44 14.65 2.07
N ASP A 110 -6.05 14.32 3.20
CA ASP A 110 -5.67 14.91 4.49
C ASP A 110 -4.27 14.46 4.90
N TYR A 111 -3.91 13.20 4.65
CA TYR A 111 -2.57 12.70 4.93
C TYR A 111 -1.52 13.45 4.10
N LEU A 112 -1.84 13.74 2.83
CA LEU A 112 -0.94 14.45 1.95
C LEU A 112 -0.64 15.86 2.49
N VAL A 113 -1.67 16.58 2.91
CA VAL A 113 -1.51 17.91 3.49
C VAL A 113 -0.68 17.85 4.77
N LYS A 114 -1.00 16.90 5.65
CA LYS A 114 -0.30 16.74 6.91
C LYS A 114 1.18 16.40 6.71
N THR A 115 1.49 15.48 5.80
CA THR A 115 2.87 15.09 5.55
C THR A 115 3.67 16.19 4.87
N ALA A 116 3.04 17.03 4.06
CA ALA A 116 3.71 18.17 3.45
C ALA A 116 4.23 19.14 4.52
N SER A 117 3.54 19.27 5.64
CA SER A 117 3.98 20.13 6.73
C SER A 117 5.27 19.64 7.40
N TYR A 118 5.58 18.34 7.25
CA TYR A 118 6.83 17.75 7.73
C TYR A 118 7.90 17.67 6.65
N GLY A 119 7.61 18.14 5.44
CA GLY A 119 8.49 17.97 4.29
C GLY A 119 8.54 16.53 3.78
N ARG A 120 7.59 15.70 4.16
CA ARG A 120 7.55 14.30 3.78
C ARG A 120 6.69 14.11 2.54
N ARG A 121 7.23 13.37 1.55
CA ARG A 121 6.47 12.86 0.42
C ARG A 121 5.96 11.47 0.77
N ILE A 122 4.71 11.16 0.48
CA ILE A 122 4.15 9.83 0.74
C ILE A 122 4.55 8.89 -0.39
N PRO A 123 5.36 7.86 -0.10
CA PRO A 123 5.78 6.92 -1.14
C PRO A 123 4.64 6.02 -1.60
N LEU A 124 4.66 5.67 -2.88
CA LEU A 124 3.79 4.66 -3.45
C LEU A 124 4.64 3.51 -3.97
N PHE A 125 4.15 2.28 -3.79
CA PHE A 125 4.78 1.11 -4.37
C PHE A 125 3.81 0.44 -5.33
N ARG A 126 4.34 0.04 -6.46
CA ARG A 126 3.63 -0.82 -7.41
C ARG A 126 4.08 -2.24 -7.19
N LEU A 127 3.11 -3.15 -7.06
CA LEU A 127 3.42 -4.57 -6.93
C LEU A 127 3.16 -5.26 -8.26
N ARG A 128 4.16 -6.00 -8.74
CA ARG A 128 4.02 -6.86 -9.92
C ARG A 128 4.16 -8.29 -9.50
N ALA A 129 3.34 -9.17 -10.08
CA ALA A 129 3.37 -10.58 -9.74
C ALA A 129 4.78 -11.12 -9.97
N ALA A 130 5.29 -11.89 -8.99
CA ALA A 130 6.58 -12.53 -9.11
C ALA A 130 6.49 -13.66 -10.14
N PRO A 131 7.55 -13.85 -10.96
CA PRO A 131 7.55 -14.91 -11.95
C PRO A 131 7.56 -16.31 -11.34
#